data_aef8d08f49d1f72fbfc0a5a8d5923af3
#
_entry.id   aef8d08f49d1f72fbfc0a5a8d5923af3
#
_cell.length_a   1.000
_cell.length_b   1.000
_cell.length_c   1.000
_cell.angle_alpha   90.00
_cell.angle_beta   90.00
_cell.angle_gamma   90.00
#
_symmetry.space_group_name_H-M   'P 1'
#
loop_
_entity.id
_entity.type
_entity.pdbx_description
1 polymer ?
#
loop_
_entity_poly.entity_id
_entity_poly.type
_entity_poly.pdbx_seq_one_letter_code
_entity_poly.pdbx_strand_id
1 'polypeptide(L)'
;MAARVCLVHYHEVGLKGKNRAHFEHILMDNIKAALAAFSVNAVSRISGYILVTFNEHQANEAARVIRTVPGVARVSLAYHTNRDPQEYCAAAVKALREFGPFESFKVHAKRSNTDYELTSIDINRQVGEVLCEAFPDKKVQMHDPDAMVHVLVVQGSVYVYARSERGVGGLPVGSAGKVVTLLSSGIDSPVATWMLARRGAVCVPVHFSGRPQTPDTSEYLVQDIIRALEPGVQIGRLYVVPFGDCQREISVICPSNLRVIMYRRIMYSVAERIAHIEGAKAIVTGESLGQVASQTLENIMAVNEAVKIPVFRPLIGSDKQEIIARAEEIGTFDISTEAAPDCCTLFMPRRPETHAKLDAVHEAWELFDHEEMIERLLKQTEYIDFSSNTYKAPKTLKRKHPELAPREIYQDHE
;
A
#
# COMPACT_ATOMS: atom_id res chain seq x y z
N MET A 1 29.40 11.74 -19.79
CA MET A 1 27.96 11.56 -20.13
C MET A 1 27.13 11.96 -18.92
N ALA A 2 25.99 12.65 -19.12
CA ALA A 2 25.10 13.00 -18.01
C ALA A 2 24.55 11.71 -17.36
N ALA A 3 24.74 11.57 -16.05
CA ALA A 3 24.26 10.38 -15.31
C ALA A 3 22.73 10.41 -15.21
N ARG A 4 22.11 9.23 -15.31
CA ARG A 4 20.65 9.09 -15.08
C ARG A 4 20.36 8.95 -13.60
N VAL A 5 19.32 9.65 -13.15
CA VAL A 5 18.84 9.65 -11.77
C VAL A 5 17.33 9.58 -11.72
N CYS A 6 16.75 9.04 -10.63
CA CYS A 6 15.32 9.20 -10.35
C CYS A 6 15.09 10.45 -9.49
N LEU A 7 14.27 11.36 -9.99
CA LEU A 7 13.74 12.48 -9.24
C LEU A 7 12.34 12.12 -8.75
N VAL A 8 12.21 11.94 -7.44
CA VAL A 8 10.96 11.53 -6.80
C VAL A 8 10.24 12.76 -6.28
N HIS A 9 9.01 12.92 -6.75
CA HIS A 9 8.11 13.99 -6.32
C HIS A 9 7.13 13.43 -5.29
N TYR A 10 6.89 14.18 -4.23
CA TYR A 10 5.85 13.91 -3.24
C TYR A 10 4.89 15.10 -3.18
N HIS A 11 3.64 14.84 -2.78
CA HIS A 11 2.62 15.87 -2.70
C HIS A 11 2.21 16.16 -1.24
N GLU A 12 1.50 15.23 -0.60
CA GLU A 12 0.99 15.40 0.77
C GLU A 12 2.10 15.55 1.82
N VAL A 13 3.25 14.92 1.62
CA VAL A 13 4.43 15.08 2.46
C VAL A 13 4.89 16.54 2.50
N GLY A 14 4.80 17.26 1.38
CA GLY A 14 5.11 18.68 1.28
C GLY A 14 4.22 19.59 2.14
N LEU A 15 2.98 19.14 2.45
CA LEU A 15 1.99 19.89 3.24
C LEU A 15 2.16 19.72 4.75
N LYS A 16 3.14 18.92 5.23
CA LYS A 16 3.31 18.58 6.65
C LYS A 16 3.99 19.67 7.49
N GLY A 17 4.24 20.85 6.94
CA GLY A 17 4.80 22.00 7.67
C GLY A 17 6.10 21.63 8.41
N LYS A 18 6.14 21.89 9.73
CA LYS A 18 7.32 21.60 10.57
C LYS A 18 7.67 20.11 10.66
N ASN A 19 6.71 19.22 10.42
CA ASN A 19 6.93 17.75 10.43
C ASN A 19 7.42 17.19 9.10
N ARG A 20 7.54 18.02 8.06
CA ARG A 20 7.92 17.61 6.71
C ARG A 20 9.21 16.78 6.68
N ALA A 21 10.25 17.21 7.39
CA ALA A 21 11.54 16.52 7.43
C ALA A 21 11.40 15.07 7.95
N HIS A 22 10.53 14.84 8.95
CA HIS A 22 10.24 13.51 9.47
C HIS A 22 9.57 12.61 8.42
N PHE A 23 8.56 13.12 7.71
CA PHE A 23 7.88 12.37 6.65
C PHE A 23 8.80 12.09 5.45
N GLU A 24 9.65 13.06 5.07
CA GLU A 24 10.67 12.87 4.03
C GLU A 24 11.66 11.76 4.41
N HIS A 25 12.08 11.71 5.69
CA HIS A 25 12.99 10.68 6.17
C HIS A 25 12.37 9.27 6.09
N ILE A 26 11.13 9.12 6.56
CA ILE A 26 10.40 7.84 6.43
C ILE A 26 10.26 7.45 4.95
N LEU A 27 9.92 8.39 4.07
CA LEU A 27 9.78 8.12 2.64
C LEU A 27 11.10 7.65 2.02
N MET A 28 12.22 8.30 2.38
CA MET A 28 13.55 7.88 1.92
C MET A 28 13.91 6.47 2.38
N ASP A 29 13.60 6.12 3.62
CA ASP A 29 13.86 4.78 4.15
C ASP A 29 12.99 3.72 3.49
N ASN A 30 11.71 4.04 3.20
CA ASN A 30 10.82 3.15 2.46
C ASN A 30 11.30 2.94 1.01
N ILE A 31 11.77 3.99 0.34
CA ILE A 31 12.36 3.89 -1.01
C ILE A 31 13.63 3.02 -0.97
N LYS A 32 14.53 3.20 0.01
CA LYS A 32 15.72 2.36 0.16
C LYS A 32 15.36 0.89 0.35
N ALA A 33 14.37 0.60 1.20
CA ALA A 33 13.91 -0.77 1.45
C ALA A 33 13.28 -1.40 0.20
N ALA A 34 12.43 -0.64 -0.52
CA ALA A 34 11.84 -1.11 -1.77
C ALA A 34 12.88 -1.39 -2.87
N LEU A 35 14.02 -0.71 -2.80
CA LEU A 35 15.14 -0.87 -3.73
C LEU A 35 16.25 -1.79 -3.19
N ALA A 36 15.99 -2.62 -2.19
CA ALA A 36 17.03 -3.48 -1.59
C ALA A 36 17.71 -4.45 -2.57
N ALA A 37 16.99 -4.88 -3.63
CA ALA A 37 17.52 -5.73 -4.69
C ALA A 37 18.31 -4.96 -5.78
N PHE A 38 18.36 -3.62 -5.70
CA PHE A 38 19.00 -2.77 -6.70
C PHE A 38 20.33 -2.21 -6.18
N SER A 39 21.28 -1.97 -7.09
CA SER A 39 22.53 -1.28 -6.78
C SER A 39 22.30 0.24 -6.67
N VAL A 40 21.76 0.69 -5.53
CA VAL A 40 21.50 2.10 -5.24
C VAL A 40 22.73 2.75 -4.66
N ASN A 41 23.22 3.83 -5.29
CA ASN A 41 24.37 4.59 -4.81
C ASN A 41 24.01 5.54 -3.67
N ALA A 42 22.88 6.27 -3.81
CA ALA A 42 22.38 7.15 -2.76
C ALA A 42 20.87 7.44 -2.90
N VAL A 43 20.23 7.67 -1.76
CA VAL A 43 18.90 8.28 -1.65
C VAL A 43 19.05 9.53 -0.78
N SER A 44 18.83 10.70 -1.36
CA SER A 44 19.08 11.98 -0.70
C SER A 44 17.94 12.97 -0.92
N ARG A 45 17.84 13.94 -0.03
CA ARG A 45 16.86 15.03 -0.13
C ARG A 45 17.47 16.20 -0.88
N ILE A 46 16.75 16.72 -1.87
CA ILE A 46 17.08 17.98 -2.56
C ILE A 46 15.82 18.86 -2.59
N SER A 47 15.92 20.10 -2.18
CA SER A 47 14.92 21.19 -2.28
C SER A 47 13.49 20.80 -2.76
N GLY A 48 12.76 19.98 -2.00
CA GLY A 48 11.39 19.58 -2.32
C GLY A 48 11.23 18.29 -3.13
N TYR A 49 12.32 17.55 -3.30
CA TYR A 49 12.36 16.27 -4.02
C TYR A 49 13.23 15.27 -3.23
N ILE A 50 13.08 13.99 -3.57
CA ILE A 50 14.05 12.95 -3.19
C ILE A 50 14.76 12.51 -4.47
N LEU A 51 16.09 12.51 -4.41
CA LEU A 51 16.98 12.07 -5.48
C LEU A 51 17.46 10.66 -5.19
N VAL A 52 17.27 9.75 -6.15
CA VAL A 52 17.82 8.40 -6.10
C VAL A 52 18.84 8.26 -7.24
N THR A 53 20.07 7.91 -6.87
CA THR A 53 21.17 7.66 -7.81
C THR A 53 21.52 6.17 -7.83
N PHE A 54 21.72 5.61 -9.00
CA PHE A 54 21.97 4.18 -9.21
C PHE A 54 22.80 3.96 -10.49
N ASN A 55 23.20 2.74 -10.73
CA ASN A 55 23.87 2.38 -11.98
C ASN A 55 22.87 2.44 -13.15
N GLU A 56 23.28 2.99 -14.29
CA GLU A 56 22.40 3.36 -15.43
C GLU A 56 21.49 2.24 -15.94
N HIS A 57 21.94 0.99 -15.88
CA HIS A 57 21.20 -0.16 -16.43
C HIS A 57 19.91 -0.51 -15.67
N GLN A 58 19.77 -0.08 -14.42
CA GLN A 58 18.61 -0.41 -13.56
C GLN A 58 17.59 0.74 -13.44
N ALA A 59 17.84 1.86 -14.12
CA ALA A 59 17.06 3.09 -13.93
C ALA A 59 15.55 2.94 -14.16
N ASN A 60 15.16 2.27 -15.24
CA ASN A 60 13.75 2.11 -15.60
C ASN A 60 13.01 1.19 -14.63
N GLU A 61 13.67 0.10 -14.22
CA GLU A 61 13.08 -0.88 -13.30
C GLU A 61 12.99 -0.31 -11.88
N ALA A 62 14.05 0.35 -11.40
CA ALA A 62 14.04 1.08 -10.14
C ALA A 62 12.92 2.15 -10.10
N ALA A 63 12.70 2.90 -11.19
CA ALA A 63 11.62 3.87 -11.29
C ALA A 63 10.23 3.21 -11.17
N ARG A 64 10.04 2.02 -11.75
CA ARG A 64 8.79 1.27 -11.63
C ARG A 64 8.53 0.86 -10.17
N VAL A 65 9.57 0.37 -9.47
CA VAL A 65 9.46 0.02 -8.05
C VAL A 65 9.20 1.25 -7.18
N ILE A 66 9.94 2.36 -7.38
CA ILE A 66 9.73 3.59 -6.61
C ILE A 66 8.28 4.09 -6.72
N ARG A 67 7.63 3.94 -7.88
CA ARG A 67 6.24 4.36 -8.08
C ARG A 67 5.23 3.66 -7.19
N THR A 68 5.51 2.43 -6.75
CA THR A 68 4.60 1.65 -5.88
C THR A 68 4.69 2.06 -4.42
N VAL A 69 5.71 2.85 -4.03
CA VAL A 69 5.94 3.26 -2.64
C VAL A 69 4.95 4.35 -2.21
N PRO A 70 4.14 4.13 -1.15
CA PRO A 70 3.25 5.16 -0.61
C PRO A 70 4.02 6.42 -0.20
N GLY A 71 3.49 7.58 -0.61
CA GLY A 71 4.14 8.88 -0.45
C GLY A 71 4.76 9.40 -1.74
N VAL A 72 5.03 8.54 -2.73
CA VAL A 72 5.55 8.92 -4.04
C VAL A 72 4.41 9.37 -4.94
N ALA A 73 4.38 10.66 -5.30
CA ALA A 73 3.36 11.20 -6.19
C ALA A 73 3.71 11.02 -7.67
N ARG A 74 4.98 11.20 -8.04
CA ARG A 74 5.51 11.02 -9.40
C ARG A 74 6.98 10.65 -9.35
N VAL A 75 7.46 9.95 -10.38
CA VAL A 75 8.87 9.65 -10.59
C VAL A 75 9.27 10.14 -11.98
N SER A 76 10.36 10.89 -12.04
CA SER A 76 10.94 11.36 -13.30
C SER A 76 12.36 10.80 -13.44
N LEU A 77 12.62 10.12 -14.55
CA LEU A 77 13.98 9.75 -14.94
C LEU A 77 14.66 10.97 -15.56
N ALA A 78 15.58 11.57 -14.81
CA ALA A 78 16.25 12.80 -15.19
C ALA A 78 17.71 12.56 -15.58
N TYR A 79 18.20 13.37 -16.49
CA TYR A 79 19.61 13.56 -16.75
C TYR A 79 20.17 14.56 -15.74
N HIS A 80 21.19 14.17 -15.01
CA HIS A 80 21.92 15.03 -14.09
C HIS A 80 23.11 15.66 -14.80
N THR A 81 23.18 16.99 -14.83
CA THR A 81 24.28 17.77 -15.40
C THR A 81 24.75 18.83 -14.39
N ASN A 82 25.87 19.45 -14.71
CA ASN A 82 26.26 20.70 -14.07
C ASN A 82 25.45 21.89 -14.61
N ARG A 83 25.82 23.13 -14.23
CA ARG A 83 25.15 24.37 -14.67
C ARG A 83 25.63 24.91 -16.05
N ASP A 84 26.40 24.11 -16.79
CA ASP A 84 26.82 24.48 -18.14
C ASP A 84 25.63 24.40 -19.13
N PRO A 85 25.28 25.52 -19.83
CA PRO A 85 24.21 25.53 -20.80
C PRO A 85 24.35 24.47 -21.89
N GLN A 86 25.56 24.17 -22.34
CA GLN A 86 25.78 23.16 -23.37
C GLN A 86 25.40 21.76 -22.89
N GLU A 87 25.72 21.44 -21.65
CA GLU A 87 25.40 20.12 -21.08
C GLU A 87 23.90 19.92 -20.87
N TYR A 88 23.21 20.87 -20.22
CA TYR A 88 21.78 20.69 -19.99
C TYR A 88 20.92 20.85 -21.26
N CYS A 89 21.35 21.62 -22.26
CA CYS A 89 20.70 21.65 -23.58
C CYS A 89 20.86 20.30 -24.29
N ALA A 90 22.06 19.73 -24.31
CA ALA A 90 22.28 18.38 -24.85
C ALA A 90 21.44 17.31 -24.12
N ALA A 91 21.29 17.42 -22.81
CA ALA A 91 20.44 16.55 -21.99
C ALA A 91 18.94 16.75 -22.36
N ALA A 92 18.49 17.97 -22.66
CA ALA A 92 17.13 18.26 -23.07
C ALA A 92 16.78 17.60 -24.42
N VAL A 93 17.70 17.64 -25.39
CA VAL A 93 17.54 16.94 -26.68
C VAL A 93 17.40 15.42 -26.45
N LYS A 94 18.23 14.83 -25.59
CA LYS A 94 18.13 13.40 -25.25
C LYS A 94 16.81 13.06 -24.58
N ALA A 95 16.42 13.84 -23.58
CA ALA A 95 15.18 13.64 -22.83
C ALA A 95 13.95 13.70 -23.74
N LEU A 96 13.93 14.62 -24.70
CA LEU A 96 12.81 14.77 -25.63
C LEU A 96 12.79 13.65 -26.69
N ARG A 97 13.94 13.16 -27.15
CA ARG A 97 14.02 11.98 -28.05
C ARG A 97 13.47 10.71 -27.41
N GLU A 98 13.68 10.54 -26.11
CA GLU A 98 13.21 9.37 -25.36
C GLU A 98 11.74 9.48 -24.91
N PHE A 99 11.12 10.64 -25.10
CA PHE A 99 9.71 10.86 -24.73
C PHE A 99 8.77 9.97 -25.56
N GLY A 100 9.10 9.74 -26.82
CA GLY A 100 8.29 9.00 -27.79
C GLY A 100 7.69 9.94 -28.84
N PRO A 101 6.62 9.56 -29.52
CA PRO A 101 5.95 10.40 -30.53
C PRO A 101 5.34 11.66 -29.89
N PHE A 102 5.55 12.83 -30.51
CA PHE A 102 4.95 14.12 -30.14
C PHE A 102 4.90 15.02 -31.36
N GLU A 103 3.97 15.98 -31.39
CA GLU A 103 3.88 17.02 -32.44
C GLU A 103 4.22 18.40 -31.88
N SER A 104 4.03 18.59 -30.58
CA SER A 104 4.28 19.85 -29.91
C SER A 104 5.04 19.69 -28.62
N PHE A 105 5.86 20.70 -28.29
CA PHE A 105 6.61 20.67 -27.01
C PHE A 105 6.69 22.06 -26.37
N LYS A 106 7.06 22.05 -25.09
CA LYS A 106 7.34 23.23 -24.28
C LYS A 106 8.50 22.95 -23.34
N VAL A 107 9.29 24.00 -23.08
CA VAL A 107 10.30 23.99 -22.02
C VAL A 107 9.73 24.64 -20.75
N HIS A 108 9.98 24.01 -19.60
CA HIS A 108 9.61 24.54 -18.31
C HIS A 108 10.80 24.50 -17.34
N ALA A 109 11.53 25.62 -17.25
CA ALA A 109 12.63 25.78 -16.32
C ALA A 109 12.14 26.25 -14.94
N LYS A 110 12.69 25.65 -13.89
CA LYS A 110 12.46 26.04 -12.49
C LYS A 110 13.79 26.13 -11.76
N ARG A 111 13.99 27.21 -10.99
CA ARG A 111 15.16 27.39 -10.12
C ARG A 111 14.73 27.38 -8.68
N SER A 112 15.43 26.63 -7.85
CA SER A 112 15.23 26.63 -6.39
C SER A 112 16.10 27.64 -5.67
N ASN A 113 17.16 28.10 -6.32
CA ASN A 113 18.12 29.06 -5.78
C ASN A 113 18.28 30.25 -6.74
N THR A 114 18.60 31.41 -6.20
CA THR A 114 18.86 32.65 -6.95
C THR A 114 20.33 32.87 -7.27
N ASP A 115 21.21 31.95 -6.87
CA ASP A 115 22.66 31.98 -7.05
C ASP A 115 23.16 31.62 -8.47
N TYR A 116 22.24 31.41 -9.41
CA TYR A 116 22.54 31.14 -10.80
C TYR A 116 22.18 32.37 -11.65
N GLU A 117 23.12 32.84 -12.47
CA GLU A 117 22.97 34.10 -13.24
C GLU A 117 21.80 34.08 -14.20
N LEU A 118 21.57 32.95 -14.92
CA LEU A 118 20.46 32.82 -15.86
C LEU A 118 19.12 32.71 -15.15
N THR A 119 18.14 33.48 -15.59
CA THR A 119 16.76 33.36 -15.12
C THR A 119 16.06 32.12 -15.71
N SER A 120 14.94 31.73 -15.13
CA SER A 120 14.12 30.61 -15.70
C SER A 120 13.65 30.96 -17.14
N ILE A 121 13.46 32.23 -17.45
CA ILE A 121 13.07 32.70 -18.81
C ILE A 121 14.24 32.51 -19.77
N ASP A 122 15.46 32.85 -19.35
CA ASP A 122 16.68 32.69 -20.17
C ASP A 122 16.95 31.21 -20.44
N ILE A 123 16.80 30.33 -19.44
CA ILE A 123 16.94 28.90 -19.62
C ILE A 123 15.88 28.35 -20.57
N ASN A 124 14.60 28.78 -20.41
CA ASN A 124 13.54 28.36 -21.32
C ASN A 124 13.85 28.74 -22.78
N ARG A 125 14.37 29.96 -23.01
CA ARG A 125 14.72 30.45 -24.34
C ARG A 125 15.88 29.62 -24.90
N GLN A 126 17.01 29.53 -24.21
CA GLN A 126 18.20 28.79 -24.66
C GLN A 126 17.89 27.33 -25.00
N VAL A 127 17.20 26.62 -24.08
CA VAL A 127 16.83 25.22 -24.32
C VAL A 127 15.81 25.12 -25.44
N GLY A 128 14.86 26.07 -25.53
CA GLY A 128 13.87 26.12 -26.59
C GLY A 128 14.50 26.29 -27.99
N GLU A 129 15.46 27.18 -28.14
CA GLU A 129 16.22 27.39 -29.39
C GLU A 129 16.93 26.10 -29.83
N VAL A 130 17.67 25.45 -28.93
CA VAL A 130 18.35 24.17 -29.23
C VAL A 130 17.37 23.05 -29.59
N LEU A 131 16.21 22.99 -28.93
CA LEU A 131 15.19 22.00 -29.27
C LEU A 131 14.52 22.27 -30.61
N CYS A 132 14.28 23.53 -30.98
CA CYS A 132 13.77 23.89 -32.32
C CYS A 132 14.74 23.48 -33.43
N GLU A 133 16.05 23.67 -33.22
CA GLU A 133 17.08 23.20 -34.16
C GLU A 133 17.16 21.68 -34.26
N ALA A 134 17.04 20.98 -33.13
CA ALA A 134 17.11 19.50 -33.05
C ALA A 134 15.83 18.79 -33.57
N PHE A 135 14.69 19.51 -33.58
CA PHE A 135 13.36 18.99 -33.97
C PHE A 135 12.62 20.02 -34.86
N PRO A 136 13.11 20.30 -36.07
CA PRO A 136 12.59 21.37 -36.90
C PRO A 136 11.14 21.18 -37.37
N ASP A 137 10.67 19.93 -37.40
CA ASP A 137 9.30 19.57 -37.80
C ASP A 137 8.28 19.68 -36.65
N LYS A 138 8.73 19.99 -35.41
CA LYS A 138 7.89 20.06 -34.23
C LYS A 138 7.56 21.48 -33.82
N LYS A 139 6.37 21.71 -33.26
CA LYS A 139 5.87 23.04 -32.90
C LYS A 139 6.13 23.35 -31.41
N VAL A 140 6.53 24.57 -31.11
CA VAL A 140 6.51 25.10 -29.75
C VAL A 140 5.08 25.47 -29.37
N GLN A 141 4.51 24.88 -28.35
CA GLN A 141 3.14 25.12 -27.91
C GLN A 141 3.09 25.43 -26.41
N MET A 142 2.68 26.65 -26.06
CA MET A 142 2.71 27.14 -24.68
C MET A 142 1.58 26.56 -23.80
N HIS A 143 0.44 26.21 -24.40
CA HIS A 143 -0.73 25.66 -23.75
C HIS A 143 -0.96 24.24 -24.27
N ASP A 144 -1.09 23.29 -23.33
CA ASP A 144 -1.36 21.86 -23.58
C ASP A 144 -0.44 21.22 -24.65
N PRO A 145 0.90 21.28 -24.49
CA PRO A 145 1.83 20.60 -25.37
C PRO A 145 1.80 19.09 -25.17
N ASP A 146 2.11 18.33 -26.22
CA ASP A 146 2.25 16.85 -26.09
C ASP A 146 3.41 16.47 -25.19
N ALA A 147 4.52 17.19 -25.26
CA ALA A 147 5.71 16.95 -24.45
C ALA A 147 6.17 18.22 -23.71
N MET A 148 6.54 18.05 -22.44
CA MET A 148 7.11 19.12 -21.62
C MET A 148 8.50 18.74 -21.13
N VAL A 149 9.51 19.51 -21.59
CA VAL A 149 10.89 19.35 -21.11
C VAL A 149 11.07 20.20 -19.87
N HIS A 150 11.29 19.55 -18.75
CA HIS A 150 11.58 20.19 -17.47
C HIS A 150 13.07 20.37 -17.28
N VAL A 151 13.49 21.59 -16.89
CA VAL A 151 14.87 21.91 -16.51
C VAL A 151 14.85 22.44 -15.07
N LEU A 152 15.29 21.62 -14.14
CA LEU A 152 15.28 21.95 -12.72
C LEU A 152 16.68 22.29 -12.24
N VAL A 153 16.94 23.55 -11.88
CA VAL A 153 18.21 24.02 -11.31
C VAL A 153 18.11 24.03 -9.78
N VAL A 154 18.86 23.16 -9.13
CA VAL A 154 18.82 22.95 -7.68
C VAL A 154 20.22 22.66 -7.12
N GLN A 155 20.62 23.40 -6.07
CA GLN A 155 21.83 23.13 -5.27
C GLN A 155 23.09 22.89 -6.12
N GLY A 156 23.33 23.71 -7.16
CA GLY A 156 24.52 23.61 -7.99
C GLY A 156 24.42 22.60 -9.15
N SER A 157 23.35 21.84 -9.24
CA SER A 157 23.10 20.85 -10.28
C SER A 157 21.89 21.20 -11.14
N VAL A 158 21.82 20.59 -12.34
CA VAL A 158 20.66 20.69 -13.23
C VAL A 158 20.13 19.30 -13.52
N TYR A 159 18.81 19.14 -13.41
CA TYR A 159 18.09 17.91 -13.70
C TYR A 159 17.13 18.14 -14.85
N VAL A 160 17.30 17.37 -15.94
CA VAL A 160 16.54 17.53 -17.16
C VAL A 160 15.74 16.25 -17.45
N TYR A 161 14.42 16.40 -17.66
CA TYR A 161 13.54 15.28 -17.97
C TYR A 161 12.34 15.74 -18.80
N ALA A 162 11.82 14.84 -19.64
CA ALA A 162 10.58 15.06 -20.38
C ALA A 162 9.46 14.12 -19.92
N ARG A 163 9.81 12.96 -19.35
CA ARG A 163 8.85 11.97 -18.91
C ARG A 163 8.73 11.94 -17.38
N SER A 164 7.49 11.94 -16.90
CA SER A 164 7.19 11.84 -15.48
C SER A 164 6.01 10.90 -15.28
N GLU A 165 6.23 9.81 -14.55
CA GLU A 165 5.24 8.77 -14.34
C GLU A 165 4.55 8.94 -12.98
N ARG A 166 3.24 8.69 -12.95
CA ARG A 166 2.45 8.79 -11.72
C ARG A 166 2.80 7.65 -10.76
N GLY A 167 3.01 7.99 -9.50
CA GLY A 167 3.11 7.04 -8.39
C GLY A 167 1.79 6.88 -7.63
N VAL A 168 1.78 6.01 -6.63
CA VAL A 168 0.58 5.71 -5.84
C VAL A 168 0.13 6.86 -4.94
N GLY A 169 0.99 7.84 -4.68
CA GLY A 169 0.66 8.99 -3.82
C GLY A 169 0.48 8.62 -2.35
N GLY A 170 -0.26 9.45 -1.61
CA GLY A 170 -0.55 9.24 -0.20
C GLY A 170 0.58 9.67 0.74
N LEU A 171 0.75 8.92 1.85
CA LEU A 171 1.73 9.17 2.91
C LEU A 171 2.65 7.95 3.08
N PRO A 172 3.92 8.15 3.49
CA PRO A 172 4.85 7.05 3.72
C PRO A 172 4.35 6.08 4.79
N VAL A 173 4.41 4.78 4.52
CA VAL A 173 4.10 3.74 5.51
C VAL A 173 4.98 3.93 6.75
N GLY A 174 4.39 3.81 7.93
CA GLY A 174 5.05 4.10 9.22
C GLY A 174 4.76 5.49 9.77
N SER A 175 4.14 6.40 8.99
CA SER A 175 3.85 7.77 9.42
C SER A 175 2.51 7.93 10.17
N ALA A 176 1.60 6.94 10.14
CA ALA A 176 0.25 7.02 10.72
C ALA A 176 -0.03 5.98 11.83
N GLY A 177 1.01 5.29 12.33
CA GLY A 177 0.86 4.26 13.36
C GLY A 177 0.44 2.89 12.79
N LYS A 178 0.03 1.95 13.69
CA LYS A 178 -0.34 0.58 13.34
C LYS A 178 -1.85 0.37 13.31
N VAL A 179 -2.30 -0.48 12.40
CA VAL A 179 -3.66 -1.01 12.30
C VAL A 179 -3.62 -2.53 12.10
N VAL A 180 -4.59 -3.26 12.62
CA VAL A 180 -4.81 -4.67 12.29
C VAL A 180 -5.74 -4.73 11.08
N THR A 181 -5.41 -5.55 10.08
CA THR A 181 -6.25 -5.73 8.88
C THR A 181 -6.76 -7.16 8.83
N LEU A 182 -8.08 -7.34 8.69
CA LEU A 182 -8.65 -8.66 8.44
C LEU A 182 -8.39 -9.02 6.98
N LEU A 183 -7.39 -9.87 6.73
CA LEU A 183 -6.94 -10.24 5.39
C LEU A 183 -7.38 -11.65 5.03
N SER A 184 -8.21 -11.77 4.02
CA SER A 184 -8.62 -13.03 3.39
C SER A 184 -7.97 -13.19 2.02
N SER A 185 -8.10 -14.35 1.41
CA SER A 185 -7.69 -14.59 0.02
C SER A 185 -8.63 -13.92 -1.02
N GLY A 186 -9.77 -13.34 -0.60
CA GLY A 186 -10.70 -12.66 -1.49
C GLY A 186 -10.22 -11.28 -1.94
N ILE A 187 -10.88 -10.74 -2.98
CA ILE A 187 -10.48 -9.52 -3.70
C ILE A 187 -10.49 -8.25 -2.82
N ASP A 188 -11.42 -8.15 -1.86
CA ASP A 188 -11.73 -6.87 -1.18
C ASP A 188 -10.71 -6.53 -0.07
N SER A 189 -10.31 -7.51 0.75
CA SER A 189 -9.47 -7.26 1.91
C SER A 189 -8.03 -6.84 1.57
N PRO A 190 -7.39 -7.32 0.49
CA PRO A 190 -6.09 -6.79 0.04
C PRO A 190 -6.17 -5.32 -0.37
N VAL A 191 -7.23 -4.93 -1.09
CA VAL A 191 -7.47 -3.54 -1.51
C VAL A 191 -7.65 -2.64 -0.28
N ALA A 192 -8.47 -3.06 0.70
CA ALA A 192 -8.65 -2.32 1.95
C ALA A 192 -7.33 -2.15 2.73
N THR A 193 -6.52 -3.19 2.82
CA THR A 193 -5.20 -3.17 3.45
C THR A 193 -4.27 -2.18 2.76
N TRP A 194 -4.17 -2.25 1.43
CA TRP A 194 -3.37 -1.33 0.62
C TRP A 194 -3.83 0.14 0.78
N MET A 195 -5.14 0.39 0.82
CA MET A 195 -5.67 1.75 1.00
C MET A 195 -5.22 2.38 2.31
N LEU A 196 -5.18 1.63 3.42
CA LEU A 196 -4.68 2.14 4.71
C LEU A 196 -3.15 2.27 4.75
N ALA A 197 -2.42 1.33 4.15
CA ALA A 197 -0.98 1.45 4.01
C ALA A 197 -0.60 2.72 3.21
N ARG A 198 -1.33 3.01 2.12
CA ARG A 198 -1.19 4.25 1.35
C ARG A 198 -1.49 5.52 2.16
N ARG A 199 -2.23 5.42 3.28
CA ARG A 199 -2.43 6.54 4.23
C ARG A 199 -1.35 6.58 5.32
N GLY A 200 -0.29 5.78 5.18
CA GLY A 200 0.86 5.77 6.08
C GLY A 200 0.75 4.80 7.24
N ALA A 201 -0.30 3.98 7.32
CA ALA A 201 -0.46 2.99 8.37
C ALA A 201 0.46 1.79 8.15
N VAL A 202 1.05 1.27 9.23
CA VAL A 202 1.67 -0.06 9.25
C VAL A 202 0.56 -1.08 9.44
N CYS A 203 0.30 -1.89 8.41
CA CYS A 203 -0.73 -2.91 8.43
C CYS A 203 -0.18 -4.21 9.02
N VAL A 204 -0.94 -4.79 9.97
CA VAL A 204 -0.67 -6.09 10.58
C VAL A 204 -1.83 -7.01 10.20
N PRO A 205 -1.69 -7.85 9.16
CA PRO A 205 -2.74 -8.76 8.74
C PRO A 205 -3.04 -9.84 9.77
N VAL A 206 -4.34 -10.16 9.88
CA VAL A 206 -4.88 -11.32 10.59
C VAL A 206 -5.72 -12.09 9.60
N HIS A 207 -5.34 -13.33 9.33
CA HIS A 207 -6.06 -14.28 8.51
C HIS A 207 -6.77 -15.32 9.38
N PHE A 208 -8.06 -15.50 9.16
CA PHE A 208 -8.84 -16.55 9.79
C PHE A 208 -8.93 -17.75 8.84
N SER A 209 -8.16 -18.80 9.17
CA SER A 209 -8.10 -20.04 8.39
C SER A 209 -9.24 -20.97 8.76
N GLY A 210 -9.81 -21.68 7.78
CA GLY A 210 -10.82 -22.70 8.03
C GLY A 210 -10.27 -24.00 8.64
N ARG A 211 -8.96 -24.08 8.93
CA ARG A 211 -8.37 -25.27 9.60
C ARG A 211 -9.04 -25.57 10.95
N PRO A 212 -9.16 -26.84 11.32
CA PRO A 212 -8.81 -28.06 10.57
C PRO A 212 -9.89 -28.51 9.56
N GLN A 213 -10.98 -27.76 9.41
CA GLN A 213 -12.14 -28.14 8.58
C GLN A 213 -11.86 -27.99 7.07
N THR A 214 -10.90 -27.15 6.69
CA THR A 214 -10.42 -26.97 5.32
C THR A 214 -8.91 -27.15 5.23
N PRO A 215 -8.38 -27.41 4.02
CA PRO A 215 -6.93 -27.28 3.76
C PRO A 215 -6.43 -25.85 4.04
N ASP A 216 -5.11 -25.71 4.13
CA ASP A 216 -4.40 -24.44 4.37
C ASP A 216 -4.18 -23.60 3.10
N THR A 217 -4.81 -23.94 1.99
CA THR A 217 -4.68 -23.24 0.69
C THR A 217 -4.89 -21.73 0.81
N SER A 218 -5.90 -21.28 1.58
CA SER A 218 -6.17 -19.86 1.78
C SER A 218 -5.02 -19.14 2.49
N GLU A 219 -4.25 -19.84 3.32
CA GLU A 219 -3.10 -19.28 4.04
C GLU A 219 -1.93 -19.02 3.10
N TYR A 220 -1.71 -19.89 2.08
CA TYR A 220 -0.70 -19.68 1.05
C TYR A 220 -1.08 -18.52 0.15
N LEU A 221 -2.33 -18.45 -0.33
CA LEU A 221 -2.81 -17.34 -1.13
C LEU A 221 -2.69 -15.99 -0.41
N VAL A 222 -2.93 -15.94 0.89
CA VAL A 222 -2.73 -14.72 1.69
C VAL A 222 -1.26 -14.32 1.76
N GLN A 223 -0.33 -15.29 1.83
CA GLN A 223 1.10 -15.00 1.77
C GLN A 223 1.50 -14.46 0.38
N ASP A 224 0.95 -15.02 -0.69
CA ASP A 224 1.21 -14.53 -2.06
C ASP A 224 0.62 -13.14 -2.29
N ILE A 225 -0.56 -12.85 -1.75
CA ILE A 225 -1.14 -11.50 -1.72
C ILE A 225 -0.19 -10.53 -1.00
N ILE A 226 0.39 -10.91 0.14
CA ILE A 226 1.36 -10.07 0.85
C ILE A 226 2.58 -9.80 -0.02
N ARG A 227 3.12 -10.83 -0.71
CA ARG A 227 4.25 -10.68 -1.64
C ARG A 227 3.90 -9.76 -2.82
N ALA A 228 2.68 -9.88 -3.38
CA ALA A 228 2.22 -9.03 -4.47
C ALA A 228 2.09 -7.54 -4.06
N LEU A 229 1.76 -7.26 -2.79
CA LEU A 229 1.70 -5.90 -2.26
C LEU A 229 3.09 -5.27 -2.03
N GLU A 230 4.14 -6.08 -1.94
CA GLU A 230 5.52 -5.59 -1.88
C GLU A 230 6.01 -5.15 -3.30
N PRO A 231 6.98 -4.25 -3.39
CA PRO A 231 7.72 -3.57 -2.32
C PRO A 231 7.03 -2.31 -1.76
N GLY A 232 5.86 -1.96 -2.26
CA GLY A 232 5.18 -0.71 -1.90
C GLY A 232 4.61 -0.72 -0.48
N VAL A 233 3.97 -1.84 -0.08
CA VAL A 233 3.38 -2.02 1.25
C VAL A 233 4.18 -3.06 2.01
N GLN A 234 5.02 -2.62 2.91
CA GLN A 234 5.89 -3.50 3.68
C GLN A 234 5.15 -4.07 4.89
N ILE A 235 4.64 -5.29 4.74
CA ILE A 235 3.99 -6.04 5.81
C ILE A 235 5.07 -6.82 6.56
N GLY A 236 5.16 -6.59 7.88
CA GLY A 236 6.19 -7.24 8.71
C GLY A 236 5.74 -8.52 9.40
N ARG A 237 4.44 -8.73 9.58
CA ARG A 237 3.88 -9.90 10.26
C ARG A 237 2.47 -10.20 9.80
N LEU A 238 2.18 -11.49 9.58
CA LEU A 238 0.87 -12.06 9.39
C LEU A 238 0.52 -12.93 10.59
N TYR A 239 -0.66 -12.74 11.18
CA TYR A 239 -1.24 -13.68 12.14
C TYR A 239 -2.21 -14.62 11.42
N VAL A 240 -2.11 -15.93 11.74
CA VAL A 240 -2.98 -16.98 11.21
C VAL A 240 -3.74 -17.60 12.38
N VAL A 241 -5.06 -17.45 12.35
CA VAL A 241 -5.98 -17.93 13.40
C VAL A 241 -6.73 -19.14 12.87
N PRO A 242 -6.52 -20.36 13.41
CA PRO A 242 -7.29 -21.55 13.02
C PRO A 242 -8.72 -21.41 13.56
N PHE A 243 -9.68 -21.18 12.67
CA PHE A 243 -11.04 -20.76 13.02
C PHE A 243 -12.10 -21.84 12.80
N GLY A 244 -11.77 -22.94 12.10
CA GLY A 244 -12.74 -23.95 11.68
C GLY A 244 -13.46 -24.65 12.84
N ASP A 245 -12.76 -24.98 13.94
CA ASP A 245 -13.41 -25.60 15.12
C ASP A 245 -14.36 -24.64 15.82
N CYS A 246 -13.98 -23.36 15.92
CA CYS A 246 -14.85 -22.32 16.46
C CYS A 246 -16.15 -22.18 15.62
N GLN A 247 -16.05 -22.22 14.30
CA GLN A 247 -17.21 -22.16 13.42
C GLN A 247 -18.12 -23.38 13.58
N ARG A 248 -17.53 -24.56 13.69
CA ARG A 248 -18.30 -25.80 13.94
C ARG A 248 -19.05 -25.71 15.27
N GLU A 249 -18.43 -25.25 16.34
CA GLU A 249 -19.03 -25.09 17.66
C GLU A 249 -20.19 -24.09 17.62
N ILE A 250 -19.99 -22.90 17.08
CA ILE A 250 -21.03 -21.89 16.90
C ILE A 250 -22.19 -22.45 16.02
N SER A 251 -21.87 -23.25 14.99
CA SER A 251 -22.88 -23.80 14.11
C SER A 251 -23.85 -24.79 14.79
N VAL A 252 -23.42 -25.40 15.90
CA VAL A 252 -24.25 -26.31 16.69
C VAL A 252 -25.08 -25.55 17.73
N ILE A 253 -24.53 -24.50 18.32
CA ILE A 253 -25.12 -23.79 19.45
C ILE A 253 -26.05 -22.66 19.02
N CYS A 254 -25.63 -21.86 18.02
CA CYS A 254 -26.33 -20.62 17.65
C CYS A 254 -27.44 -20.83 16.61
N PRO A 255 -28.51 -20.01 16.66
CA PRO A 255 -29.51 -19.96 15.60
C PRO A 255 -28.88 -19.82 14.21
N SER A 256 -29.33 -20.63 13.26
CA SER A 256 -28.66 -20.75 11.96
C SER A 256 -28.53 -19.43 11.22
N ASN A 257 -29.54 -18.56 11.25
CA ASN A 257 -29.52 -17.25 10.58
C ASN A 257 -28.51 -16.27 11.19
N LEU A 258 -28.17 -16.37 12.48
CA LEU A 258 -27.24 -15.48 13.17
C LEU A 258 -25.78 -15.95 13.15
N ARG A 259 -25.48 -17.16 12.67
CA ARG A 259 -24.11 -17.76 12.71
C ARG A 259 -23.05 -16.84 12.13
N VAL A 260 -23.32 -16.26 10.95
CA VAL A 260 -22.33 -15.39 10.29
C VAL A 260 -22.02 -14.15 11.13
N ILE A 261 -23.01 -13.60 11.81
CA ILE A 261 -22.83 -12.46 12.72
C ILE A 261 -21.96 -12.89 13.91
N MET A 262 -22.22 -14.06 14.50
CA MET A 262 -21.41 -14.61 15.61
C MET A 262 -19.98 -14.85 15.18
N TYR A 263 -19.74 -15.46 14.01
CA TYR A 263 -18.38 -15.65 13.47
C TYR A 263 -17.65 -14.30 13.38
N ARG A 264 -18.28 -13.29 12.82
CA ARG A 264 -17.66 -11.96 12.64
C ARG A 264 -17.43 -11.25 13.97
N ARG A 265 -18.32 -11.40 14.96
CA ARG A 265 -18.11 -10.85 16.32
C ARG A 265 -16.88 -11.48 16.96
N ILE A 266 -16.70 -12.81 16.90
CA ILE A 266 -15.49 -13.48 17.40
C ILE A 266 -14.25 -13.05 16.64
N MET A 267 -14.31 -12.99 15.29
CA MET A 267 -13.18 -12.50 14.47
C MET A 267 -12.74 -11.10 14.88
N TYR A 268 -13.69 -10.18 15.10
CA TYR A 268 -13.40 -8.83 15.53
C TYR A 268 -12.79 -8.80 16.93
N SER A 269 -13.34 -9.56 17.88
CA SER A 269 -12.81 -9.64 19.23
C SER A 269 -11.39 -10.19 19.28
N VAL A 270 -11.08 -11.24 18.51
CA VAL A 270 -9.71 -11.77 18.37
C VAL A 270 -8.79 -10.73 17.73
N ALA A 271 -9.25 -10.04 16.68
CA ALA A 271 -8.49 -8.98 16.02
C ALA A 271 -8.19 -7.80 16.96
N GLU A 272 -9.13 -7.42 17.84
CA GLU A 272 -8.91 -6.39 18.87
C GLU A 272 -7.86 -6.83 19.89
N ARG A 273 -7.87 -8.11 20.32
CA ARG A 273 -6.82 -8.64 21.21
C ARG A 273 -5.44 -8.59 20.54
N ILE A 274 -5.36 -9.00 19.27
CA ILE A 274 -4.11 -8.89 18.48
C ILE A 274 -3.72 -7.42 18.33
N ALA A 275 -4.67 -6.50 18.10
CA ALA A 275 -4.39 -5.07 18.03
C ALA A 275 -3.78 -4.54 19.33
N HIS A 276 -4.27 -4.95 20.49
CA HIS A 276 -3.68 -4.59 21.77
C HIS A 276 -2.25 -5.15 21.93
N ILE A 277 -2.01 -6.39 21.52
CA ILE A 277 -0.68 -7.02 21.52
C ILE A 277 0.30 -6.21 20.65
N GLU A 278 -0.11 -5.83 19.45
CA GLU A 278 0.70 -5.08 18.48
C GLU A 278 0.80 -3.58 18.78
N GLY A 279 0.00 -3.05 19.67
CA GLY A 279 -0.13 -1.62 19.91
C GLY A 279 -0.83 -0.89 18.75
N ALA A 280 -1.60 -1.62 17.94
CA ALA A 280 -2.44 -1.07 16.89
C ALA A 280 -3.65 -0.34 17.48
N LYS A 281 -4.20 0.62 16.74
CA LYS A 281 -5.24 1.53 17.23
C LYS A 281 -6.59 1.39 16.52
N ALA A 282 -6.66 0.56 15.49
CA ALA A 282 -7.87 0.31 14.72
C ALA A 282 -7.82 -1.06 14.05
N ILE A 283 -9.00 -1.57 13.69
CA ILE A 283 -9.19 -2.72 12.80
C ILE A 283 -9.57 -2.19 11.42
N VAL A 284 -9.16 -2.89 10.37
CA VAL A 284 -9.51 -2.59 8.98
C VAL A 284 -10.17 -3.79 8.36
N THR A 285 -11.27 -3.58 7.64
CA THR A 285 -12.00 -4.66 6.95
C THR A 285 -12.27 -4.28 5.49
N GLY A 286 -12.44 -5.29 4.64
CA GLY A 286 -12.79 -5.12 3.22
C GLY A 286 -14.31 -5.08 2.98
N GLU A 287 -15.11 -4.62 3.94
CA GLU A 287 -16.56 -4.55 3.79
C GLU A 287 -17.00 -3.45 2.83
N SER A 288 -17.94 -3.79 1.94
CA SER A 288 -18.70 -2.85 1.10
C SER A 288 -20.17 -2.96 1.43
N LEU A 289 -20.89 -1.83 1.60
CA LEU A 289 -22.27 -1.81 2.04
C LEU A 289 -23.18 -2.52 1.04
N GLY A 290 -23.94 -3.50 1.55
CA GLY A 290 -24.94 -4.23 0.74
C GLY A 290 -24.37 -5.26 -0.23
N GLN A 291 -23.04 -5.50 -0.24
CA GLN A 291 -22.43 -6.46 -1.16
C GLN A 291 -22.84 -7.91 -0.86
N VAL A 292 -22.92 -8.28 0.41
CA VAL A 292 -23.39 -9.58 0.89
C VAL A 292 -24.31 -9.43 2.10
N ALA A 293 -25.05 -10.49 2.44
CA ALA A 293 -26.01 -10.47 3.53
C ALA A 293 -25.46 -9.98 4.88
N SER A 294 -24.18 -10.25 5.18
CA SER A 294 -23.53 -9.78 6.42
C SER A 294 -23.12 -8.30 6.40
N GLN A 295 -23.27 -7.61 5.29
CA GLN A 295 -22.79 -6.22 5.10
C GLN A 295 -23.95 -5.22 4.96
N THR A 296 -25.10 -5.50 5.58
CA THR A 296 -26.19 -4.53 5.78
C THR A 296 -25.86 -3.59 6.95
N LEU A 297 -26.54 -2.46 7.06
CA LEU A 297 -26.29 -1.50 8.15
C LEU A 297 -26.52 -2.14 9.52
N GLU A 298 -27.61 -2.89 9.69
CA GLU A 298 -27.97 -3.56 10.93
C GLU A 298 -26.92 -4.62 11.32
N ASN A 299 -26.47 -5.41 10.35
CA ASN A 299 -25.46 -6.44 10.60
C ASN A 299 -24.08 -5.84 10.89
N ILE A 300 -23.70 -4.79 10.17
CA ILE A 300 -22.46 -4.04 10.46
C ILE A 300 -22.50 -3.46 11.88
N MET A 301 -23.62 -2.86 12.28
CA MET A 301 -23.83 -2.34 13.63
C MET A 301 -23.69 -3.44 14.68
N ALA A 302 -24.41 -4.56 14.49
CA ALA A 302 -24.39 -5.69 15.40
C ALA A 302 -23.00 -6.33 15.57
N VAL A 303 -22.21 -6.40 14.48
CA VAL A 303 -20.83 -6.91 14.54
C VAL A 303 -19.90 -5.89 15.19
N ASN A 304 -20.08 -4.60 14.92
CA ASN A 304 -19.20 -3.54 15.42
C ASN A 304 -19.25 -3.41 16.96
N GLU A 305 -20.37 -3.75 17.61
CA GLU A 305 -20.49 -3.75 19.07
C GLU A 305 -19.53 -4.70 19.78
N ALA A 306 -19.00 -5.71 19.09
CA ALA A 306 -18.06 -6.66 19.68
C ALA A 306 -16.70 -6.04 20.03
N VAL A 307 -16.39 -4.84 19.53
CA VAL A 307 -15.09 -4.18 19.72
C VAL A 307 -15.22 -2.72 20.13
N LYS A 308 -14.20 -2.22 20.84
CA LYS A 308 -14.15 -0.86 21.34
C LYS A 308 -13.26 0.06 20.51
N ILE A 309 -12.27 -0.49 19.82
CA ILE A 309 -11.39 0.29 18.95
C ILE A 309 -12.07 0.60 17.61
N PRO A 310 -11.70 1.69 16.92
CA PRO A 310 -12.27 2.05 15.62
C PRO A 310 -12.14 0.92 14.58
N VAL A 311 -13.20 0.72 13.78
CA VAL A 311 -13.18 -0.17 12.62
C VAL A 311 -13.25 0.66 11.35
N PHE A 312 -12.18 0.66 10.56
CA PHE A 312 -12.11 1.33 9.28
C PHE A 312 -12.59 0.41 8.16
N ARG A 313 -13.46 0.95 7.30
CA ARG A 313 -14.03 0.27 6.15
C ARG A 313 -13.75 1.08 4.88
N PRO A 314 -12.52 1.00 4.33
CA PRO A 314 -12.12 1.86 3.22
C PRO A 314 -12.98 1.68 1.96
N LEU A 315 -13.62 0.52 1.82
CA LEU A 315 -14.42 0.14 0.66
C LEU A 315 -15.92 0.31 0.86
N ILE A 316 -16.37 0.89 1.96
CA ILE A 316 -17.78 0.90 2.35
C ILE A 316 -18.72 1.50 1.30
N GLY A 317 -18.25 2.46 0.52
CA GLY A 317 -19.00 3.12 -0.56
C GLY A 317 -18.54 2.75 -1.97
N SER A 318 -17.64 1.76 -2.12
CA SER A 318 -17.13 1.33 -3.42
C SER A 318 -17.97 0.20 -3.99
N ASP A 319 -18.25 0.24 -5.29
CA ASP A 319 -18.85 -0.86 -6.01
C ASP A 319 -17.81 -1.96 -6.36
N LYS A 320 -18.31 -3.12 -6.82
CA LYS A 320 -17.43 -4.27 -7.10
C LYS A 320 -16.44 -4.01 -8.23
N GLN A 321 -16.80 -3.21 -9.24
CA GLN A 321 -15.94 -2.90 -10.38
C GLN A 321 -14.79 -1.99 -9.96
N GLU A 322 -15.06 -1.00 -9.11
CA GLU A 322 -14.02 -0.13 -8.54
C GLU A 322 -13.00 -0.93 -7.73
N ILE A 323 -13.49 -1.91 -6.95
CA ILE A 323 -12.63 -2.77 -6.13
C ILE A 323 -11.78 -3.69 -7.03
N ILE A 324 -12.38 -4.30 -8.06
CA ILE A 324 -11.67 -5.15 -9.04
C ILE A 324 -10.58 -4.34 -9.75
N ALA A 325 -10.92 -3.18 -10.32
CA ALA A 325 -9.93 -2.33 -10.99
C ALA A 325 -8.74 -1.97 -10.08
N ARG A 326 -9.02 -1.76 -8.80
CA ARG A 326 -7.97 -1.51 -7.81
C ARG A 326 -7.13 -2.75 -7.50
N ALA A 327 -7.76 -3.94 -7.41
CA ALA A 327 -7.07 -5.20 -7.19
C ALA A 327 -6.12 -5.54 -8.36
N GLU A 328 -6.57 -5.26 -9.60
CA GLU A 328 -5.72 -5.37 -10.80
C GLU A 328 -4.53 -4.40 -10.74
N GLU A 329 -4.78 -3.12 -10.39
CA GLU A 329 -3.72 -2.11 -10.28
C GLU A 329 -2.63 -2.49 -9.27
N ILE A 330 -3.00 -3.12 -8.16
CA ILE A 330 -2.06 -3.53 -7.11
C ILE A 330 -1.55 -4.98 -7.25
N GLY A 331 -1.96 -5.69 -8.33
CA GLY A 331 -1.46 -7.02 -8.66
C GLY A 331 -2.00 -8.17 -7.79
N THR A 332 -3.11 -7.96 -7.07
CA THR A 332 -3.69 -9.00 -6.20
C THR A 332 -4.89 -9.72 -6.80
N PHE A 333 -5.40 -9.26 -7.95
CA PHE A 333 -6.64 -9.77 -8.54
C PHE A 333 -6.52 -11.26 -8.93
N ASP A 334 -5.49 -11.62 -9.70
CA ASP A 334 -5.32 -12.99 -10.21
C ASP A 334 -5.17 -13.99 -9.05
N ILE A 335 -4.38 -13.66 -8.03
CA ILE A 335 -4.21 -14.47 -6.82
C ILE A 335 -5.55 -14.64 -6.10
N SER A 336 -6.32 -13.57 -5.96
CA SER A 336 -7.61 -13.58 -5.25
C SER A 336 -8.74 -14.28 -6.01
N THR A 337 -8.56 -14.61 -7.29
CA THR A 337 -9.51 -15.39 -8.09
C THR A 337 -9.20 -16.88 -8.11
N GLU A 338 -8.08 -17.30 -7.55
CA GLU A 338 -7.76 -18.71 -7.38
C GLU A 338 -8.76 -19.40 -6.42
N ALA A 339 -9.12 -20.63 -6.75
CA ALA A 339 -10.09 -21.39 -5.98
C ALA A 339 -9.49 -21.85 -4.65
N ALA A 340 -9.90 -21.23 -3.57
CA ALA A 340 -9.60 -21.68 -2.21
C ALA A 340 -10.88 -21.74 -1.37
N PRO A 341 -11.04 -22.75 -0.52
CA PRO A 341 -12.13 -22.77 0.45
C PRO A 341 -11.94 -21.61 1.44
N ASP A 342 -12.89 -20.66 1.43
CA ASP A 342 -12.90 -19.56 2.40
C ASP A 342 -13.53 -20.04 3.71
N CYS A 343 -12.96 -19.63 4.84
CA CYS A 343 -13.57 -19.88 6.15
C CYS A 343 -15.01 -19.32 6.21
N CYS A 344 -15.32 -18.22 5.55
CA CYS A 344 -16.65 -17.61 5.55
C CYS A 344 -17.74 -18.49 4.92
N THR A 345 -17.38 -19.47 4.08
CA THR A 345 -18.33 -20.38 3.44
C THR A 345 -18.62 -21.63 4.24
N LEU A 346 -17.80 -21.93 5.25
CA LEU A 346 -17.99 -23.07 6.15
C LEU A 346 -19.26 -22.87 7.00
N PHE A 347 -20.08 -23.89 7.07
CA PHE A 347 -21.28 -23.89 7.89
C PHE A 347 -22.24 -22.72 7.61
N MET A 348 -22.24 -22.21 6.37
CA MET A 348 -23.13 -21.11 5.94
C MET A 348 -24.60 -21.51 6.09
N PRO A 349 -25.44 -20.66 6.67
CA PRO A 349 -26.89 -20.88 6.71
C PRO A 349 -27.49 -20.77 5.33
N ARG A 350 -28.57 -21.52 5.08
CA ARG A 350 -29.34 -21.39 3.83
C ARG A 350 -29.98 -19.99 3.66
N ARG A 351 -30.28 -19.32 4.77
CA ARG A 351 -30.87 -17.98 4.83
C ARG A 351 -30.20 -17.20 5.94
N PRO A 352 -29.09 -16.49 5.63
CA PRO A 352 -28.45 -15.62 6.60
C PRO A 352 -29.35 -14.42 6.92
N GLU A 353 -29.24 -13.93 8.16
CA GLU A 353 -29.95 -12.72 8.58
C GLU A 353 -29.41 -11.50 7.85
N THR A 354 -30.31 -10.63 7.41
CA THR A 354 -29.97 -9.37 6.73
C THR A 354 -30.35 -8.12 7.54
N HIS A 355 -31.20 -8.29 8.55
CA HIS A 355 -31.70 -7.22 9.41
C HIS A 355 -31.65 -7.67 10.88
N ALA A 356 -30.45 -7.96 11.37
CA ALA A 356 -30.25 -8.49 12.72
C ALA A 356 -30.76 -7.52 13.79
N LYS A 357 -31.64 -8.03 14.64
CA LYS A 357 -32.08 -7.31 15.84
C LYS A 357 -31.03 -7.47 16.92
N LEU A 358 -30.60 -6.39 17.55
CA LEU A 358 -29.56 -6.42 18.57
C LEU A 358 -29.90 -7.33 19.75
N ASP A 359 -31.15 -7.33 20.22
CA ASP A 359 -31.60 -8.21 21.32
C ASP A 359 -31.36 -9.69 20.96
N ALA A 360 -31.73 -10.13 19.75
CA ALA A 360 -31.50 -11.49 19.31
C ALA A 360 -30.01 -11.83 19.14
N VAL A 361 -29.19 -10.83 18.75
CA VAL A 361 -27.73 -10.97 18.68
C VAL A 361 -27.13 -11.10 20.06
N HIS A 362 -27.58 -10.33 21.04
CA HIS A 362 -27.14 -10.42 22.43
C HIS A 362 -27.55 -11.78 23.04
N GLU A 363 -28.80 -12.22 22.87
CA GLU A 363 -29.23 -13.53 23.32
C GLU A 363 -28.36 -14.66 22.72
N ALA A 364 -28.07 -14.60 21.42
CA ALA A 364 -27.20 -15.58 20.76
C ALA A 364 -25.74 -15.52 21.23
N TRP A 365 -25.25 -14.35 21.62
CA TRP A 365 -23.88 -14.14 22.15
C TRP A 365 -23.70 -14.76 23.53
N GLU A 366 -24.74 -14.81 24.36
CA GLU A 366 -24.75 -15.40 25.69
C GLU A 366 -24.91 -16.94 25.68
N LEU A 367 -25.15 -17.57 24.51
CA LEU A 367 -25.35 -19.03 24.41
C LEU A 367 -24.05 -19.82 24.63
N PHE A 368 -22.88 -19.17 24.54
CA PHE A 368 -21.58 -19.81 24.67
C PHE A 368 -20.59 -18.90 25.36
N ASP A 369 -19.54 -19.49 25.96
CA ASP A 369 -18.46 -18.73 26.59
C ASP A 369 -17.54 -18.15 25.50
N HIS A 370 -17.90 -16.95 25.05
CA HIS A 370 -17.16 -16.26 24.00
C HIS A 370 -15.76 -15.82 24.46
N GLU A 371 -15.55 -15.51 25.74
CA GLU A 371 -14.22 -15.17 26.27
C GLU A 371 -13.28 -16.37 26.27
N GLU A 372 -13.75 -17.54 26.74
CA GLU A 372 -12.95 -18.78 26.64
C GLU A 372 -12.61 -19.12 25.19
N MET A 373 -13.57 -18.96 24.28
CA MET A 373 -13.37 -19.21 22.85
C MET A 373 -12.32 -18.29 22.26
N ILE A 374 -12.34 -16.99 22.57
CA ILE A 374 -11.35 -16.01 22.13
C ILE A 374 -9.96 -16.37 22.68
N GLU A 375 -9.84 -16.67 23.96
CA GLU A 375 -8.57 -17.04 24.59
C GLU A 375 -8.00 -18.35 23.97
N ARG A 376 -8.84 -19.32 23.67
CA ARG A 376 -8.47 -20.56 22.99
C ARG A 376 -7.94 -20.28 21.58
N LEU A 377 -8.62 -19.44 20.80
CA LEU A 377 -8.18 -19.04 19.47
C LEU A 377 -6.84 -18.30 19.51
N LEU A 378 -6.64 -17.41 20.47
CA LEU A 378 -5.36 -16.72 20.64
C LEU A 378 -4.22 -17.69 20.96
N LYS A 379 -4.45 -18.69 21.82
CA LYS A 379 -3.45 -19.73 22.11
C LYS A 379 -3.08 -20.60 20.91
N GLN A 380 -4.00 -20.75 19.96
CA GLN A 380 -3.79 -21.52 18.74
C GLN A 380 -3.26 -20.65 17.57
N THR A 381 -3.20 -19.33 17.76
CA THR A 381 -2.78 -18.40 16.73
C THR A 381 -1.28 -18.52 16.45
N GLU A 382 -0.95 -18.69 15.19
CA GLU A 382 0.42 -18.68 14.67
C GLU A 382 0.75 -17.33 14.07
N TYR A 383 2.02 -17.01 13.91
CA TYR A 383 2.43 -15.82 13.15
C TYR A 383 3.60 -16.12 12.20
N ILE A 384 3.63 -15.39 11.10
CA ILE A 384 4.65 -15.45 10.06
C ILE A 384 5.29 -14.07 9.98
N ASP A 385 6.61 -14.00 10.15
CA ASP A 385 7.37 -12.76 10.03
C ASP A 385 7.87 -12.57 8.60
N PHE A 386 7.60 -11.39 8.02
CA PHE A 386 8.10 -10.94 6.72
C PHE A 386 9.16 -9.88 6.91
N SER A 387 10.02 -9.69 5.92
CA SER A 387 11.02 -8.63 5.95
C SER A 387 10.35 -7.27 5.79
N SER A 388 10.55 -6.37 6.75
CA SER A 388 9.99 -5.01 6.71
C SER A 388 10.83 -4.04 7.51
N ASN A 389 11.09 -2.84 6.96
CA ASN A 389 11.76 -1.76 7.68
C ASN A 389 10.78 -0.89 8.50
N THR A 390 9.49 -0.96 8.23
CA THR A 390 8.46 -0.15 8.88
C THR A 390 7.82 -0.84 10.08
N TYR A 391 7.72 -2.18 10.03
CA TYR A 391 7.16 -2.96 11.12
C TYR A 391 8.20 -3.17 12.23
N LYS A 392 7.77 -2.94 13.46
CA LYS A 392 8.55 -3.26 14.66
C LYS A 392 7.73 -4.20 15.52
N ALA A 393 8.23 -5.43 15.69
CA ALA A 393 7.62 -6.42 16.56
C ALA A 393 7.51 -5.92 18.01
N PRO A 394 6.44 -6.24 18.73
CA PRO A 394 6.29 -5.88 20.14
C PRO A 394 7.43 -6.49 20.98
N LYS A 395 8.17 -5.66 21.72
CA LYS A 395 9.30 -6.09 22.54
C LYS A 395 8.94 -7.13 23.61
N THR A 396 7.65 -7.18 23.97
CA THR A 396 7.14 -8.02 25.05
C THR A 396 6.37 -9.24 24.54
N LEU A 397 6.28 -9.47 23.23
CA LEU A 397 5.46 -10.53 22.65
C LEU A 397 5.80 -11.89 23.27
N LYS A 398 7.03 -12.37 23.14
CA LYS A 398 7.48 -13.66 23.69
C LYS A 398 7.38 -13.76 25.21
N ARG A 399 7.42 -12.64 25.93
CA ARG A 399 7.37 -12.63 27.39
C ARG A 399 5.96 -12.62 27.94
N LYS A 400 5.01 -11.91 27.27
CA LYS A 400 3.63 -11.73 27.72
C LYS A 400 2.64 -12.66 27.02
N HIS A 401 3.00 -13.12 25.82
CA HIS A 401 2.16 -13.95 24.96
C HIS A 401 2.99 -15.14 24.41
N PRO A 402 3.48 -16.04 25.32
CA PRO A 402 4.28 -17.19 24.91
C PRO A 402 3.48 -18.21 24.11
N GLU A 403 2.15 -18.12 24.16
CA GLU A 403 1.21 -18.94 23.41
C GLU A 403 1.21 -18.70 21.91
N LEU A 404 1.65 -17.50 21.47
CA LEU A 404 1.73 -17.21 20.04
C LEU A 404 2.96 -17.86 19.42
N ALA A 405 2.75 -18.82 18.54
CA ALA A 405 3.82 -19.60 17.90
C ALA A 405 4.31 -18.98 16.58
N PRO A 406 5.63 -18.94 16.34
CA PRO A 406 6.16 -18.61 15.03
C PRO A 406 5.92 -19.75 14.04
N ARG A 407 5.66 -19.42 12.78
CA ARG A 407 5.57 -20.34 11.65
C ARG A 407 6.49 -19.86 10.55
N GLU A 408 7.11 -20.77 9.81
CA GLU A 408 7.94 -20.42 8.67
C GLU A 408 7.10 -19.91 7.48
N ILE A 409 7.71 -19.04 6.67
CA ILE A 409 7.11 -18.59 5.42
C ILE A 409 7.06 -19.79 4.47
N TYR A 410 5.93 -19.96 3.79
CA TYR A 410 5.82 -20.90 2.68
C TYR A 410 6.84 -20.52 1.59
N GLN A 411 7.66 -21.47 1.21
CA GLN A 411 8.57 -21.36 0.07
C GLN A 411 8.00 -22.23 -1.05
N ASP A 412 7.79 -21.63 -2.23
CA ASP A 412 7.49 -22.41 -3.42
C ASP A 412 8.64 -23.38 -3.65
N HIS A 413 8.35 -24.65 -3.58
CA HIS A 413 9.28 -25.64 -4.09
C HIS A 413 9.19 -25.56 -5.62
N GLU A 414 10.24 -24.97 -6.27
CA GLU A 414 10.46 -24.99 -7.71
C GLU A 414 10.39 -26.41 -8.29
#